data_bedadb187ebadb89de411fab58cea5de
#
_entry.id   bedadb187ebadb89de411fab58cea5de
#
_cell.length_a   1.000
_cell.length_b   1.000
_cell.length_c   1.000
_cell.angle_alpha   90.00
_cell.angle_beta   90.00
_cell.angle_gamma   90.00
#
_symmetry.space_group_name_H-M   'P 1'
#
loop_
_entity.id
_entity.type
_entity.pdbx_description
1 polymer ?
#
loop_
_entity_poly.entity_id
_entity_poly.type
_entity_poly.pdbx_seq_one_letter_code
_entity_poly.pdbx_strand_id
1 'polypeptide(L)'
;MIVKNEEEVLAECLSSVQDIVDEIIIVDTGSTDQTKEIAHSFSAKVLDFEWVQHFAKARNFAFSHAAKEYILWLDADDVLLEEDRQKLLQLKQTLDPSVDAVSMFYHVGFDESGQVNFKYRRNRLVKRSLNFQWYGAVHEFLQVYGNIFPADIAVTHQKRKKTTAGEPGRN
;
A
#
# COMPACT_ATOMS: atom_id res chain seq x y z
N MET A 1 5.57 1.27 2.48
CA MET A 1 5.29 1.51 1.03
C MET A 1 6.48 2.13 0.34
N ILE A 2 6.51 2.15 -1.00
CA ILE A 2 7.47 2.91 -1.82
C ILE A 2 6.72 4.05 -2.49
N VAL A 3 7.35 5.22 -2.62
CA VAL A 3 6.72 6.43 -3.14
C VAL A 3 7.65 7.19 -4.09
N LYS A 4 7.06 7.95 -5.02
CA LYS A 4 7.74 8.97 -5.83
C LYS A 4 6.70 9.97 -6.36
N ASN A 5 6.78 11.23 -5.89
CA ASN A 5 5.88 12.31 -6.32
C ASN A 5 4.39 11.94 -6.14
N GLU A 6 4.01 11.67 -4.90
CA GLU A 6 2.67 11.22 -4.51
C GLU A 6 1.95 12.24 -3.60
N GLU A 7 2.34 13.51 -3.64
CA GLU A 7 1.79 14.58 -2.77
C GLU A 7 0.26 14.71 -2.84
N GLU A 8 -0.35 14.38 -3.99
CA GLU A 8 -1.80 14.51 -4.20
C GLU A 8 -2.63 13.43 -3.48
N VAL A 9 -2.05 12.25 -3.23
CA VAL A 9 -2.79 11.06 -2.77
C VAL A 9 -2.29 10.48 -1.46
N LEU A 10 -1.02 10.69 -1.11
CA LEU A 10 -0.36 10.04 0.04
C LEU A 10 -1.06 10.35 1.36
N ALA A 11 -1.49 11.59 1.58
CA ALA A 11 -2.15 11.99 2.82
C ALA A 11 -3.46 11.21 3.07
N GLU A 12 -4.26 10.98 2.03
CA GLU A 12 -5.50 10.22 2.13
C GLU A 12 -5.23 8.74 2.40
N CYS A 13 -4.23 8.15 1.72
CA CYS A 13 -3.77 6.79 1.99
C CYS A 13 -3.38 6.63 3.47
N LEU A 14 -2.47 7.47 3.97
CA LEU A 14 -1.96 7.36 5.34
C LEU A 14 -3.05 7.62 6.38
N SER A 15 -3.93 8.60 6.15
CA SER A 15 -5.09 8.87 7.02
C SER A 15 -6.00 7.66 7.16
N SER A 16 -6.11 6.84 6.11
CA SER A 16 -6.98 5.67 6.13
C SER A 16 -6.47 4.53 7.01
N VAL A 17 -5.20 4.56 7.46
CA VAL A 17 -4.59 3.45 8.21
C VAL A 17 -3.81 3.88 9.46
N GLN A 18 -3.51 5.17 9.67
CA GLN A 18 -2.61 5.64 10.72
C GLN A 18 -2.98 5.24 12.14
N ASP A 19 -4.27 5.08 12.43
CA ASP A 19 -4.81 4.67 13.73
C ASP A 19 -4.91 3.14 13.88
N ILE A 20 -4.63 2.39 12.82
CA ILE A 20 -4.70 0.93 12.80
C ILE A 20 -3.30 0.32 12.88
N VAL A 21 -2.31 0.92 12.22
CA VAL A 21 -0.95 0.39 12.15
C VAL A 21 -0.07 0.92 13.29
N ASP A 22 0.92 0.13 13.71
CA ASP A 22 1.81 0.48 14.82
C ASP A 22 3.10 1.17 14.37
N GLU A 23 3.40 1.15 13.08
CA GLU A 23 4.48 1.90 12.43
C GLU A 23 4.17 2.14 10.97
N ILE A 24 4.70 3.22 10.43
CA ILE A 24 4.61 3.57 9.01
C ILE A 24 6.02 3.70 8.46
N ILE A 25 6.33 2.94 7.39
CA ILE A 25 7.61 2.97 6.70
C ILE A 25 7.37 3.41 5.26
N ILE A 26 7.98 4.53 4.91
CA ILE A 26 7.93 5.12 3.58
C ILE A 26 9.35 5.07 2.99
N VAL A 27 9.48 4.45 1.84
CA VAL A 27 10.72 4.45 1.05
C VAL A 27 10.53 5.38 -0.12
N ASP A 28 11.21 6.50 -0.08
CA ASP A 28 11.20 7.50 -1.15
C ASP A 28 12.24 7.16 -2.22
N THR A 29 11.82 7.11 -3.46
CA THR A 29 12.66 6.76 -4.60
C THR A 29 13.07 7.98 -5.44
N GLY A 30 13.10 9.16 -4.82
CA GLY A 30 13.54 10.41 -5.43
C GLY A 30 12.40 11.37 -5.74
N SER A 31 11.52 11.64 -4.76
CA SER A 31 10.50 12.68 -4.86
C SER A 31 11.10 14.08 -4.89
N THR A 32 10.48 14.96 -5.65
CA THR A 32 10.83 16.37 -5.81
C THR A 32 9.70 17.32 -5.39
N ASP A 33 8.57 16.75 -4.96
CA ASP A 33 7.38 17.43 -4.46
C ASP A 33 7.29 17.33 -2.92
N GLN A 34 6.13 17.57 -2.32
CA GLN A 34 5.91 17.55 -0.88
C GLN A 34 5.69 16.14 -0.29
N THR A 35 5.95 15.08 -1.04
CA THR A 35 5.72 13.69 -0.60
C THR A 35 6.39 13.38 0.74
N LYS A 36 7.66 13.77 0.92
CA LYS A 36 8.41 13.49 2.17
C LYS A 36 7.86 14.26 3.35
N GLU A 37 7.52 15.53 3.16
CA GLU A 37 6.92 16.39 4.19
C GLU A 37 5.58 15.83 4.66
N ILE A 38 4.75 15.38 3.73
CA ILE A 38 3.48 14.71 4.04
C ILE A 38 3.75 13.44 4.85
N ALA A 39 4.67 12.57 4.42
CA ALA A 39 5.01 11.36 5.15
C ALA A 39 5.47 11.66 6.59
N HIS A 40 6.32 12.66 6.79
CA HIS A 40 6.77 13.06 8.11
C HIS A 40 5.63 13.58 9.01
N SER A 41 4.62 14.25 8.46
CA SER A 41 3.46 14.72 9.22
C SER A 41 2.62 13.58 9.82
N PHE A 42 2.74 12.36 9.28
CA PHE A 42 2.12 11.14 9.81
C PHE A 42 3.07 10.33 10.71
N SER A 43 4.16 10.93 11.18
CA SER A 43 5.19 10.25 11.99
C SER A 43 5.81 9.02 11.31
N ALA A 44 5.81 8.99 9.98
CA ALA A 44 6.40 7.90 9.21
C ALA A 44 7.93 7.91 9.32
N LYS A 45 8.52 6.72 9.36
CA LYS A 45 9.94 6.52 9.11
C LYS A 45 10.18 6.63 7.61
N VAL A 46 10.76 7.74 7.18
CA VAL A 46 11.08 8.01 5.77
C VAL A 46 12.52 7.62 5.48
N LEU A 47 12.71 6.80 4.45
CA LEU A 47 14.01 6.29 4.02
C LEU A 47 14.21 6.62 2.54
N ASP A 48 15.37 7.13 2.19
CA ASP A 48 15.75 7.34 0.80
C ASP A 48 16.26 6.04 0.17
N PHE A 49 15.85 5.78 -1.06
CA PHE A 49 16.31 4.65 -1.84
C PHE A 49 16.66 5.12 -3.26
N GLU A 50 17.91 4.95 -3.65
CA GLU A 50 18.34 5.27 -5.00
C GLU A 50 17.60 4.37 -6.00
N TRP A 51 16.88 4.99 -6.94
CA TRP A 51 16.09 4.26 -7.91
C TRP A 51 16.95 3.49 -8.92
N VAL A 52 16.88 2.18 -8.86
CA VAL A 52 17.65 1.26 -9.71
C VAL A 52 16.78 0.56 -10.77
N GLN A 53 15.67 1.16 -11.16
CA GLN A 53 14.71 0.62 -12.15
C GLN A 53 14.19 -0.78 -11.78
N HIS A 54 13.94 -1.01 -10.49
CA HIS A 54 13.56 -2.32 -10.00
C HIS A 54 12.62 -2.21 -8.79
N PHE A 55 11.32 -2.34 -9.02
CA PHE A 55 10.30 -2.20 -7.97
C PHE A 55 10.48 -3.18 -6.81
N ALA A 56 10.71 -4.47 -7.09
CA ALA A 56 10.86 -5.47 -6.04
C ALA A 56 12.04 -5.15 -5.10
N LYS A 57 13.14 -4.58 -5.59
CA LYS A 57 14.27 -4.17 -4.72
C LYS A 57 13.85 -3.08 -3.73
N ALA A 58 13.13 -2.06 -4.20
CA ALA A 58 12.64 -0.98 -3.33
C ALA A 58 11.62 -1.51 -2.32
N ARG A 59 10.70 -2.41 -2.72
CA ARG A 59 9.73 -3.03 -1.81
C ARG A 59 10.41 -3.94 -0.78
N ASN A 60 11.40 -4.75 -1.17
CA ASN A 60 12.16 -5.59 -0.25
C ASN A 60 12.97 -4.73 0.74
N PHE A 61 13.53 -3.61 0.28
CA PHE A 61 14.18 -2.64 1.16
C PHE A 61 13.18 -2.09 2.19
N ALA A 62 11.98 -1.70 1.79
CA ALA A 62 10.94 -1.27 2.72
C ALA A 62 10.57 -2.38 3.73
N PHE A 63 10.39 -3.61 3.27
CA PHE A 63 10.04 -4.76 4.12
C PHE A 63 11.13 -5.07 5.14
N SER A 64 12.41 -4.94 4.77
CA SER A 64 13.55 -5.19 5.67
C SER A 64 13.61 -4.24 6.86
N HIS A 65 12.96 -3.09 6.77
CA HIS A 65 12.91 -2.10 7.85
C HIS A 65 11.67 -2.24 8.76
N ALA A 66 10.74 -3.12 8.42
CA ALA A 66 9.58 -3.39 9.25
C ALA A 66 9.98 -4.12 10.54
N ALA A 67 9.42 -3.71 11.67
CA ALA A 67 9.76 -4.26 12.99
C ALA A 67 8.58 -4.97 13.67
N LYS A 68 7.35 -4.78 13.19
CA LYS A 68 6.15 -5.36 13.80
C LYS A 68 5.88 -6.79 13.31
N GLU A 69 4.93 -7.47 13.92
CA GLU A 69 4.64 -8.89 13.65
C GLU A 69 4.16 -9.16 12.23
N TYR A 70 3.31 -8.27 11.72
CA TYR A 70 2.78 -8.33 10.35
C TYR A 70 3.13 -7.07 9.57
N ILE A 71 3.25 -7.21 8.26
CA ILE A 71 3.46 -6.11 7.31
C ILE A 71 2.19 -5.94 6.47
N LEU A 72 1.51 -4.80 6.62
CA LEU A 72 0.49 -4.33 5.68
C LEU A 72 1.17 -3.50 4.61
N TRP A 73 1.02 -3.86 3.35
CA TRP A 73 1.56 -3.07 2.25
C TRP A 73 0.46 -2.42 1.42
N LEU A 74 0.66 -1.18 1.10
CA LEU A 74 -0.22 -0.34 0.28
C LEU A 74 0.62 0.42 -0.73
N ASP A 75 0.02 0.79 -1.86
CA ASP A 75 0.53 1.81 -2.76
C ASP A 75 0.01 3.18 -2.30
N ALA A 76 0.67 4.28 -2.72
CA ALA A 76 0.34 5.62 -2.20
C ALA A 76 -1.08 6.08 -2.58
N ASP A 77 -1.63 5.52 -3.64
CA ASP A 77 -2.98 5.77 -4.15
C ASP A 77 -4.01 4.71 -3.71
N ASP A 78 -3.67 3.90 -2.71
CA ASP A 78 -4.58 2.96 -2.07
C ASP A 78 -5.22 3.59 -0.81
N VAL A 79 -6.50 3.28 -0.56
CA VAL A 79 -7.19 3.64 0.69
C VAL A 79 -8.03 2.49 1.21
N LEU A 80 -8.24 2.47 2.52
CA LEU A 80 -9.31 1.70 3.14
C LEU A 80 -10.50 2.64 3.41
N LEU A 81 -11.67 2.30 2.89
CA LEU A 81 -12.90 2.99 3.21
C LEU A 81 -13.34 2.66 4.64
N GLU A 82 -14.20 3.46 5.24
CA GLU A 82 -14.51 3.36 6.67
C GLU A 82 -14.98 1.96 7.10
N GLU A 83 -15.82 1.31 6.32
CA GLU A 83 -16.27 -0.06 6.61
C GLU A 83 -15.08 -1.05 6.64
N ASP A 84 -14.17 -0.95 5.68
CA ASP A 84 -12.99 -1.82 5.59
C ASP A 84 -11.96 -1.52 6.68
N ARG A 85 -11.85 -0.25 7.10
CA ARG A 85 -11.04 0.16 8.25
C ARG A 85 -11.51 -0.53 9.52
N GLN A 86 -12.82 -0.51 9.79
CA GLN A 86 -13.41 -1.15 10.96
C GLN A 86 -13.19 -2.67 10.94
N LYS A 87 -13.34 -3.31 9.78
CA LYS A 87 -13.05 -4.73 9.60
C LYS A 87 -11.57 -5.05 9.84
N LEU A 88 -10.65 -4.20 9.37
CA LEU A 88 -9.22 -4.39 9.57
C LEU A 88 -8.83 -4.20 11.05
N LEU A 89 -9.41 -3.21 11.71
CA LEU A 89 -9.20 -2.99 13.15
C LEU A 89 -9.67 -4.21 13.98
N GLN A 90 -10.83 -4.76 13.64
CA GLN A 90 -11.32 -5.98 14.25
C GLN A 90 -10.41 -7.19 13.96
N LEU A 91 -9.97 -7.34 12.72
CA LEU A 91 -9.04 -8.40 12.32
C LEU A 91 -7.74 -8.31 13.11
N LYS A 92 -7.18 -7.11 13.29
CA LYS A 92 -5.96 -6.89 14.10
C LYS A 92 -6.10 -7.45 15.52
N GLN A 93 -7.30 -7.39 16.12
CA GLN A 93 -7.55 -7.87 17.48
C GLN A 93 -7.81 -9.37 17.55
N THR A 94 -8.27 -9.98 16.45
CA THR A 94 -8.78 -11.36 16.45
C THR A 94 -8.02 -12.31 15.53
N LEU A 95 -6.99 -11.81 14.81
CA LEU A 95 -6.23 -12.64 13.86
C LEU A 95 -5.55 -13.80 14.60
N ASP A 96 -5.81 -15.01 14.12
CA ASP A 96 -5.16 -16.20 14.64
C ASP A 96 -3.65 -16.15 14.32
N PRO A 97 -2.77 -16.34 15.33
CA PRO A 97 -1.32 -16.31 15.12
C PRO A 97 -0.78 -17.36 14.14
N SER A 98 -1.54 -18.40 13.83
CA SER A 98 -1.18 -19.40 12.82
C SER A 98 -1.35 -18.91 11.36
N VAL A 99 -2.01 -17.75 11.17
CA VAL A 99 -2.18 -17.16 9.84
C VAL A 99 -0.86 -16.57 9.36
N ASP A 100 -0.42 -16.98 8.18
CA ASP A 100 0.83 -16.52 7.57
C ASP A 100 0.63 -15.28 6.70
N ALA A 101 -0.53 -15.17 6.06
CA ALA A 101 -0.91 -14.01 5.27
C ALA A 101 -2.44 -13.82 5.23
N VAL A 102 -2.86 -12.61 4.93
CA VAL A 102 -4.27 -12.27 4.71
C VAL A 102 -4.44 -11.74 3.30
N SER A 103 -5.30 -12.39 2.53
CA SER A 103 -5.72 -11.90 1.22
C SER A 103 -6.94 -10.99 1.36
N MET A 104 -6.89 -9.84 0.71
CA MET A 104 -7.93 -8.81 0.70
C MET A 104 -8.38 -8.54 -0.72
N PHE A 105 -9.59 -8.04 -0.90
CA PHE A 105 -10.03 -7.53 -2.20
C PHE A 105 -9.25 -6.27 -2.58
N TYR A 106 -9.01 -6.11 -3.86
CA TYR A 106 -8.50 -4.88 -4.44
C TYR A 106 -9.51 -4.34 -5.43
N HIS A 107 -10.12 -3.22 -5.11
CA HIS A 107 -11.11 -2.54 -5.92
C HIS A 107 -10.40 -1.55 -6.85
N VAL A 108 -10.37 -1.83 -8.15
CA VAL A 108 -9.61 -1.05 -9.13
C VAL A 108 -10.45 -0.47 -10.26
N GLY A 109 -11.61 -1.05 -10.53
CA GLY A 109 -12.56 -0.58 -11.54
C GLY A 109 -13.86 -0.11 -10.91
N PHE A 110 -14.40 1.01 -11.45
CA PHE A 110 -15.66 1.60 -11.00
C PHE A 110 -16.46 2.03 -12.23
N ASP A 111 -17.77 1.81 -12.20
CA ASP A 111 -18.69 2.31 -13.21
C ASP A 111 -18.98 3.82 -13.02
N GLU A 112 -19.85 4.36 -13.87
CA GLU A 112 -20.23 5.78 -13.82
C GLU A 112 -20.98 6.17 -12.54
N SER A 113 -21.61 5.21 -11.86
CA SER A 113 -22.29 5.39 -10.57
C SER A 113 -21.36 5.27 -9.38
N GLY A 114 -20.07 4.93 -9.59
CA GLY A 114 -19.08 4.69 -8.55
C GLY A 114 -19.14 3.28 -7.96
N GLN A 115 -19.93 2.37 -8.53
CA GLN A 115 -19.96 0.99 -8.06
C GLN A 115 -18.75 0.21 -8.59
N VAL A 116 -18.23 -0.70 -7.76
CA VAL A 116 -17.08 -1.55 -8.14
C VAL A 116 -17.49 -2.51 -9.23
N ASN A 117 -16.85 -2.40 -10.39
CA ASN A 117 -17.07 -3.29 -11.54
C ASN A 117 -15.87 -4.20 -11.85
N PHE A 118 -14.70 -3.92 -11.26
CA PHE A 118 -13.53 -4.79 -11.36
C PHE A 118 -12.78 -4.88 -10.05
N LYS A 119 -12.61 -6.11 -9.55
CA LYS A 119 -11.86 -6.41 -8.32
C LYS A 119 -11.18 -7.77 -8.43
N TYR A 120 -10.10 -7.92 -7.68
CA TYR A 120 -9.40 -9.20 -7.50
C TYR A 120 -8.77 -9.24 -6.11
N ARG A 121 -8.19 -10.38 -5.72
CA ARG A 121 -7.55 -10.51 -4.40
C ARG A 121 -6.05 -10.31 -4.50
N ARG A 122 -5.49 -9.69 -3.45
CA ARG A 122 -4.05 -9.60 -3.21
C ARG A 122 -3.73 -9.97 -1.76
N ASN A 123 -2.57 -10.59 -1.53
CA ASN A 123 -2.05 -10.82 -0.20
C ASN A 123 -1.50 -9.50 0.35
N ARG A 124 -2.29 -8.77 1.13
CA ARG A 124 -2.00 -7.41 1.60
C ARG A 124 -1.37 -7.35 2.98
N LEU A 125 -1.65 -8.34 3.84
CA LEU A 125 -1.06 -8.45 5.16
C LEU A 125 -0.26 -9.75 5.23
N VAL A 126 1.02 -9.68 5.62
CA VAL A 126 1.90 -10.85 5.64
C VAL A 126 2.73 -10.89 6.91
N LYS A 127 2.96 -12.11 7.42
CA LYS A 127 3.75 -12.33 8.63
C LYS A 127 5.23 -12.02 8.37
N ARG A 128 5.78 -11.06 9.11
CA ARG A 128 7.16 -10.58 8.91
C ARG A 128 8.20 -11.67 9.12
N SER A 129 8.01 -12.56 10.11
CA SER A 129 8.97 -13.62 10.45
C SER A 129 9.19 -14.64 9.33
N LEU A 130 8.26 -14.75 8.37
CA LEU A 130 8.39 -15.63 7.22
C LEU A 130 9.22 -15.03 6.07
N ASN A 131 9.59 -13.75 6.19
CA ASN A 131 10.47 -13.06 5.25
C ASN A 131 10.06 -13.20 3.78
N PHE A 132 8.77 -13.05 3.49
CA PHE A 132 8.26 -13.06 2.12
C PHE A 132 8.95 -12.00 1.27
N GLN A 133 9.31 -12.35 0.03
CA GLN A 133 10.06 -11.51 -0.87
C GLN A 133 9.26 -11.11 -2.10
N TRP A 134 9.53 -9.91 -2.56
CA TRP A 134 9.07 -9.41 -3.85
C TRP A 134 10.02 -9.82 -4.95
N TYR A 135 9.47 -10.16 -6.11
CA TYR A 135 10.21 -10.55 -7.31
C TYR A 135 9.70 -9.75 -8.51
N GLY A 136 10.60 -9.49 -9.46
CA GLY A 136 10.32 -8.77 -10.70
C GLY A 136 10.79 -7.31 -10.67
N ALA A 137 11.39 -6.87 -11.76
CA ALA A 137 11.82 -5.47 -11.93
C ALA A 137 10.62 -4.56 -12.23
N VAL A 138 9.73 -5.05 -13.11
CA VAL A 138 8.44 -4.45 -13.48
C VAL A 138 7.40 -5.56 -13.38
N HIS A 139 6.14 -5.22 -13.03
CA HIS A 139 5.09 -6.20 -12.71
C HIS A 139 5.48 -7.13 -11.57
N GLU A 140 6.02 -6.52 -10.53
CA GLU A 140 6.48 -7.23 -9.34
C GLU A 140 5.32 -7.93 -8.61
N PHE A 141 5.64 -9.06 -8.02
CA PHE A 141 4.72 -9.84 -7.19
C PHE A 141 5.37 -10.25 -5.88
N LEU A 142 4.57 -10.32 -4.82
CA LEU A 142 4.97 -10.85 -3.54
C LEU A 142 4.73 -12.35 -3.53
N GLN A 143 5.79 -13.13 -3.36
CA GLN A 143 5.66 -14.58 -3.24
C GLN A 143 5.20 -14.93 -1.81
N VAL A 144 3.98 -15.45 -1.71
CA VAL A 144 3.34 -15.81 -0.42
C VAL A 144 2.92 -17.28 -0.46
N TYR A 145 3.13 -17.94 0.66
CA TYR A 145 2.76 -19.35 0.86
C TYR A 145 2.29 -19.57 2.31
N GLY A 146 1.80 -20.77 2.61
CA GLY A 146 1.37 -21.17 3.95
C GLY A 146 -0.13 -20.96 4.18
N ASN A 147 -0.50 -20.65 5.42
CA ASN A 147 -1.88 -20.46 5.84
C ASN A 147 -2.36 -19.06 5.47
N ILE A 148 -3.12 -18.96 4.38
CA ILE A 148 -3.63 -17.68 3.84
C ILE A 148 -5.10 -17.52 4.21
N PHE A 149 -5.42 -16.53 5.04
CA PHE A 149 -6.79 -16.20 5.43
C PHE A 149 -7.44 -15.22 4.42
N PRO A 150 -8.58 -15.57 3.79
CA PRO A 150 -9.29 -14.68 2.87
C PRO A 150 -10.24 -13.75 3.65
N ALA A 151 -9.80 -12.54 3.96
CA ALA A 151 -10.64 -11.56 4.66
C ALA A 151 -11.64 -10.88 3.73
N ASP A 152 -12.82 -10.53 4.26
CA ASP A 152 -13.80 -9.68 3.60
C ASP A 152 -13.50 -8.19 3.86
N ILE A 153 -12.31 -7.78 3.44
CA ILE A 153 -11.78 -6.42 3.52
C ILE A 153 -11.35 -6.00 2.12
N ALA A 154 -11.63 -4.78 1.74
CA ALA A 154 -11.20 -4.22 0.47
C ALA A 154 -10.20 -3.08 0.66
N VAL A 155 -9.14 -3.09 -0.14
CA VAL A 155 -8.29 -1.95 -0.42
C VAL A 155 -8.81 -1.34 -1.73
N THR A 156 -9.06 -0.04 -1.73
CA THR A 156 -9.62 0.69 -2.87
C THR A 156 -8.55 1.54 -3.53
N HIS A 157 -8.37 1.38 -4.84
CA HIS A 157 -7.48 2.23 -5.63
C HIS A 157 -8.15 3.57 -5.90
N GLN A 158 -7.47 4.66 -5.52
CA GLN A 158 -7.94 6.02 -5.79
C GLN A 158 -7.63 6.40 -7.24
N LYS A 159 -8.61 6.93 -7.94
CA LYS A 159 -8.34 7.63 -9.22
C LYS A 159 -7.70 8.98 -8.90
N ARG A 160 -6.47 9.21 -9.38
CA ARG A 160 -5.88 10.56 -9.34
C ARG A 160 -6.87 11.54 -9.97
N LYS A 161 -7.14 12.65 -9.30
CA LYS A 161 -7.91 13.74 -9.89
C LYS A 161 -7.11 14.20 -11.11
N LYS A 162 -7.67 14.05 -12.32
CA LYS A 162 -7.06 14.64 -13.52
C LYS A 162 -6.98 16.15 -13.28
N THR A 163 -5.80 16.66 -13.00
CA THR A 163 -5.53 18.08 -13.10
C THR A 163 -5.78 18.46 -14.53
N THR A 164 -6.81 19.24 -14.80
CA THR A 164 -7.07 19.94 -16.07
C THR A 164 -6.07 21.09 -16.22
N ALA A 165 -4.79 20.80 -16.24
CA ALA A 165 -3.75 21.70 -16.72
C ALA A 165 -3.36 21.20 -18.10
N GLY A 166 -3.76 22.00 -19.12
CA GLY A 166 -3.61 21.65 -20.52
C GLY A 166 -2.17 21.30 -20.88
N GLU A 167 -1.99 20.11 -21.43
CA GLU A 167 -0.79 19.81 -22.20
C GLU A 167 -0.85 20.63 -23.51
N PRO A 168 0.17 21.43 -23.82
CA PRO A 168 0.32 21.98 -25.17
C PRO A 168 0.64 20.82 -26.12
N GLY A 169 -0.18 20.71 -27.15
CA GLY A 169 -0.13 19.65 -28.14
C GLY A 169 1.29 19.37 -28.68
N ARG A 170 1.63 18.10 -28.70
CA ARG A 170 2.71 17.59 -29.54
C ARG A 170 2.18 17.46 -30.96
N ASN A 171 2.66 18.36 -31.84
CA ASN A 171 2.72 18.16 -33.29
C ASN A 171 3.82 17.16 -33.60
#